data_fa1a297022fca0b71a8f5eda867e9cfd
#
_entry.id   fa1a297022fca0b71a8f5eda867e9cfd
#
_cell.length_a   1.000
_cell.length_b   1.000
_cell.length_c   1.000
_cell.angle_alpha   90.00
_cell.angle_beta   90.00
_cell.angle_gamma   90.00
#
_symmetry.space_group_name_H-M   'P 1'
#
loop_
_entity.id
_entity.type
_entity.pdbx_description
1 polymer ?
#
loop_
_entity_poly.entity_id
_entity_poly.type
_entity_poly.pdbx_seq_one_letter_code
_entity_poly.pdbx_strand_id
1 'polypeptide(L)'
;PEKIANYVYMDEFRKYKMGNVNEGDGWLFRGRGLKQLTGRENYTRFGKTVDMTAEEAADYVATPKGAVESACWFWDANNLNSIADTDDVVKMTKKINGGNIGLESRQKRYSKAMEVFGNPVTLADDAGDDDFDIDDIGVLRKGSRGEGVKMMQEALGIGADGVFGPGTERALKEWQSSKGLSVDGIAGPATLGELLG
;
A
#
# COMPACT_ATOMS: atom_id res chain seq x y z
N PRO A 1 29.71 6.34 -13.39
CA PRO A 1 28.58 5.80 -12.56
C PRO A 1 28.79 4.33 -12.20
N GLU A 2 29.13 3.47 -13.16
CA GLU A 2 29.29 2.02 -13.00
C GLU A 2 30.37 1.63 -11.98
N LYS A 3 31.57 2.19 -12.07
CA LYS A 3 32.65 1.95 -11.10
C LYS A 3 32.24 2.32 -9.67
N ILE A 4 31.48 3.43 -9.51
CA ILE A 4 30.98 3.85 -8.21
C ILE A 4 29.94 2.85 -7.70
N ALA A 5 28.98 2.43 -8.52
CA ALA A 5 27.96 1.47 -8.14
C ALA A 5 28.57 0.10 -7.76
N ASN A 6 29.53 -0.38 -8.54
CA ASN A 6 30.24 -1.63 -8.24
C ASN A 6 31.02 -1.54 -6.92
N TYR A 7 31.59 -0.38 -6.59
CA TYR A 7 32.22 -0.19 -5.28
C TYR A 7 31.21 -0.09 -4.14
N VAL A 8 30.13 0.71 -4.32
CA VAL A 8 29.17 0.99 -3.24
C VAL A 8 28.25 -0.21 -2.94
N TYR A 9 27.88 -0.99 -3.96
CA TYR A 9 26.89 -2.05 -3.83
C TYR A 9 27.49 -3.47 -3.74
N MET A 10 28.81 -3.64 -3.86
CA MET A 10 29.44 -4.93 -3.65
C MET A 10 29.40 -5.36 -2.17
N ASP A 11 29.11 -6.62 -1.93
CA ASP A 11 29.00 -7.18 -0.58
C ASP A 11 30.32 -7.09 0.20
N GLU A 12 31.46 -7.10 -0.48
CA GLU A 12 32.78 -6.94 0.12
C GLU A 12 32.89 -5.67 0.97
N PHE A 13 32.28 -4.57 0.53
CA PHE A 13 32.37 -3.24 1.15
C PHE A 13 31.17 -2.89 2.03
N ARG A 14 30.24 -3.82 2.24
CA ARG A 14 28.97 -3.54 2.96
C ARG A 14 28.82 -4.37 4.23
N LYS A 15 28.27 -3.72 5.25
CA LYS A 15 27.84 -4.40 6.47
C LYS A 15 26.67 -5.36 6.20
N TYR A 16 25.70 -4.93 5.37
CA TYR A 16 24.51 -5.71 5.01
C TYR A 16 24.70 -6.28 3.63
N LYS A 17 24.66 -7.61 3.53
CA LYS A 17 24.86 -8.34 2.30
C LYS A 17 23.60 -8.29 1.42
N MET A 18 23.80 -8.27 0.12
CA MET A 18 22.75 -8.14 -0.89
C MET A 18 22.87 -9.21 -1.98
N GLY A 19 23.83 -10.14 -1.82
CA GLY A 19 24.16 -11.17 -2.80
C GLY A 19 25.02 -10.67 -3.98
N ASN A 20 25.53 -9.44 -3.93
CA ASN A 20 26.40 -8.85 -4.96
C ASN A 20 27.86 -9.28 -4.73
N VAL A 21 28.20 -10.48 -5.19
CA VAL A 21 29.52 -11.10 -4.96
C VAL A 21 30.40 -11.18 -6.21
N ASN A 22 29.81 -11.07 -7.40
CA ASN A 22 30.54 -11.12 -8.66
C ASN A 22 30.89 -9.71 -9.16
N GLU A 23 31.99 -9.63 -9.90
CA GLU A 23 32.35 -8.38 -10.57
C GLU A 23 31.21 -7.88 -11.46
N GLY A 24 30.86 -6.58 -11.35
CA GLY A 24 29.74 -5.98 -12.08
C GLY A 24 28.38 -6.06 -11.39
N ASP A 25 28.21 -6.91 -10.37
CA ASP A 25 26.91 -7.09 -9.68
C ASP A 25 26.38 -5.77 -9.10
N GLY A 26 27.25 -4.93 -8.58
CA GLY A 26 26.83 -3.64 -8.00
C GLY A 26 26.14 -2.72 -9.00
N TRP A 27 26.59 -2.72 -10.25
CA TRP A 27 25.94 -1.97 -11.33
C TRP A 27 24.72 -2.72 -11.89
N LEU A 28 24.88 -4.02 -12.14
CA LEU A 28 23.82 -4.85 -12.72
C LEU A 28 22.58 -4.88 -11.83
N PHE A 29 22.76 -5.01 -10.53
CA PHE A 29 21.66 -5.09 -9.55
C PHE A 29 21.47 -3.79 -8.73
N ARG A 30 21.79 -2.66 -9.34
CA ARG A 30 21.48 -1.34 -8.75
C ARG A 30 19.99 -1.12 -8.60
N GLY A 31 19.59 -0.13 -7.81
CA GLY A 31 18.18 0.21 -7.59
C GLY A 31 17.41 0.52 -8.88
N ARG A 32 16.30 -0.17 -9.10
CA ARG A 32 15.37 0.05 -10.23
C ARG A 32 13.91 -0.05 -9.76
N GLY A 33 13.01 0.43 -10.59
CA GLY A 33 11.57 0.41 -10.37
C GLY A 33 11.10 1.37 -9.26
N LEU A 34 9.81 1.34 -8.96
CA LEU A 34 9.18 2.24 -7.99
C LEU A 34 9.74 2.09 -6.57
N LYS A 35 10.09 0.87 -6.20
CA LYS A 35 10.61 0.55 -4.86
C LYS A 35 12.13 0.68 -4.76
N GLN A 36 12.84 0.91 -5.87
CA GLN A 36 14.29 0.86 -5.95
C GLN A 36 14.83 -0.50 -5.48
N LEU A 37 14.29 -1.59 -6.07
CA LEU A 37 14.76 -2.95 -5.81
C LEU A 37 16.26 -3.04 -6.08
N THR A 38 17.05 -3.51 -5.12
CA THR A 38 18.51 -3.49 -5.15
C THR A 38 19.09 -4.81 -4.65
N GLY A 39 20.17 -5.27 -5.27
CA GLY A 39 20.93 -6.45 -4.87
C GLY A 39 20.49 -7.73 -5.57
N ARG A 40 21.50 -8.55 -5.98
CA ARG A 40 21.29 -9.85 -6.68
C ARG A 40 20.26 -10.72 -5.96
N GLU A 41 20.32 -10.80 -4.63
CA GLU A 41 19.39 -11.64 -3.86
C GLU A 41 17.95 -11.24 -4.07
N ASN A 42 17.63 -9.94 -4.02
CA ASN A 42 16.27 -9.44 -4.25
C ASN A 42 15.80 -9.68 -5.69
N TYR A 43 16.66 -9.45 -6.67
CA TYR A 43 16.33 -9.73 -8.07
C TYR A 43 16.14 -11.23 -8.33
N THR A 44 16.94 -12.10 -7.69
CA THR A 44 16.75 -13.56 -7.76
C THR A 44 15.41 -13.98 -7.16
N ARG A 45 15.06 -13.43 -5.99
CA ARG A 45 13.79 -13.75 -5.33
C ARG A 45 12.58 -13.26 -6.13
N PHE A 46 12.64 -12.05 -6.65
CA PHE A 46 11.59 -11.51 -7.51
C PHE A 46 11.51 -12.28 -8.84
N GLY A 47 12.65 -12.53 -9.49
CA GLY A 47 12.72 -13.26 -10.76
C GLY A 47 12.04 -14.62 -10.68
N LYS A 48 12.19 -15.35 -9.57
CA LYS A 48 11.49 -16.63 -9.34
C LYS A 48 9.97 -16.52 -9.39
N THR A 49 9.40 -15.37 -9.06
CA THR A 49 7.94 -15.17 -9.09
C THR A 49 7.40 -14.85 -10.48
N VAL A 50 8.27 -14.50 -11.40
CA VAL A 50 7.93 -14.14 -12.80
C VAL A 50 8.65 -15.03 -13.82
N ASP A 51 9.20 -16.19 -13.37
CA ASP A 51 9.93 -17.18 -14.18
C ASP A 51 11.12 -16.59 -14.96
N MET A 52 11.87 -15.69 -14.32
CA MET A 52 13.04 -15.00 -14.86
C MET A 52 14.29 -15.26 -14.04
N THR A 53 15.46 -15.22 -14.68
CA THR A 53 16.76 -15.11 -14.00
C THR A 53 16.88 -13.77 -13.30
N ALA A 54 17.87 -13.59 -12.42
CA ALA A 54 18.11 -12.32 -11.75
C ALA A 54 18.46 -11.20 -12.75
N GLU A 55 19.20 -11.53 -13.78
CA GLU A 55 19.61 -10.62 -14.85
C GLU A 55 18.41 -10.14 -15.67
N GLU A 56 17.57 -11.06 -16.14
CA GLU A 56 16.32 -10.76 -16.85
C GLU A 56 15.37 -9.93 -15.98
N ALA A 57 15.23 -10.29 -14.70
CA ALA A 57 14.43 -9.54 -13.74
C ALA A 57 14.95 -8.10 -13.54
N ALA A 58 16.28 -7.89 -13.61
CA ALA A 58 16.86 -6.56 -13.52
C ALA A 58 16.45 -5.67 -14.71
N ASP A 59 16.39 -6.21 -15.91
CA ASP A 59 15.89 -5.50 -17.09
C ASP A 59 14.38 -5.34 -17.05
N TYR A 60 13.66 -6.37 -16.61
CA TYR A 60 12.22 -6.30 -16.47
C TYR A 60 11.75 -5.23 -15.49
N VAL A 61 12.38 -5.12 -14.31
CA VAL A 61 12.05 -4.08 -13.31
C VAL A 61 12.30 -2.66 -13.82
N ALA A 62 13.11 -2.48 -14.87
CA ALA A 62 13.30 -1.18 -15.53
C ALA A 62 12.08 -0.78 -16.42
N THR A 63 11.18 -1.72 -16.76
CA THR A 63 9.96 -1.43 -17.50
C THR A 63 8.84 -0.90 -16.59
N PRO A 64 7.84 -0.14 -17.11
CA PRO A 64 6.71 0.31 -16.30
C PRO A 64 5.97 -0.84 -15.58
N LYS A 65 5.72 -1.96 -16.28
CA LYS A 65 5.05 -3.14 -15.72
C LYS A 65 5.88 -3.79 -14.62
N GLY A 66 7.14 -4.10 -14.89
CA GLY A 66 8.04 -4.72 -13.91
C GLY A 66 8.31 -3.83 -12.69
N ALA A 67 8.32 -2.49 -12.88
CA ALA A 67 8.44 -1.54 -11.79
C ALA A 67 7.29 -1.63 -10.78
N VAL A 68 6.05 -1.78 -11.26
CA VAL A 68 4.86 -1.95 -10.41
C VAL A 68 4.86 -3.33 -9.78
N GLU A 69 5.03 -4.39 -10.57
CA GLU A 69 5.00 -5.78 -10.08
C GLU A 69 6.07 -6.04 -9.01
N SER A 70 7.29 -5.54 -9.22
CA SER A 70 8.36 -5.68 -8.23
C SER A 70 8.08 -4.91 -6.93
N ALA A 71 7.38 -3.79 -7.01
CA ALA A 71 6.96 -3.04 -5.83
C ALA A 71 5.87 -3.79 -5.04
N CYS A 72 4.86 -4.34 -5.71
CA CYS A 72 3.83 -5.17 -5.10
C CYS A 72 4.41 -6.45 -4.48
N TRP A 73 5.29 -7.13 -5.22
CA TRP A 73 6.02 -8.29 -4.68
C TRP A 73 6.82 -7.95 -3.43
N PHE A 74 7.56 -6.82 -3.44
CA PHE A 74 8.33 -6.41 -2.27
C PHE A 74 7.43 -6.14 -1.06
N TRP A 75 6.29 -5.53 -1.29
CA TRP A 75 5.30 -5.24 -0.26
C TRP A 75 4.77 -6.51 0.39
N ASP A 76 4.35 -7.47 -0.42
CA ASP A 76 3.83 -8.76 0.02
C ASP A 76 4.92 -9.61 0.69
N ALA A 77 6.06 -9.80 0.04
CA ALA A 77 7.18 -10.60 0.55
C ALA A 77 7.76 -10.12 1.90
N ASN A 78 7.49 -8.86 2.26
CA ASN A 78 7.88 -8.28 3.55
C ASN A 78 6.71 -8.14 4.53
N ASN A 79 5.51 -8.65 4.19
CA ASN A 79 4.28 -8.56 4.98
C ASN A 79 3.99 -7.12 5.45
N LEU A 80 4.08 -6.16 4.51
CA LEU A 80 3.96 -4.74 4.86
C LEU A 80 2.52 -4.32 5.17
N ASN A 81 1.51 -5.05 4.69
CA ASN A 81 0.11 -4.80 5.07
C ASN A 81 -0.09 -4.84 6.57
N SER A 82 0.50 -5.83 7.28
CA SER A 82 0.37 -5.94 8.73
C SER A 82 0.91 -4.73 9.51
N ILE A 83 1.82 -3.97 8.90
CA ILE A 83 2.35 -2.73 9.46
C ILE A 83 1.50 -1.54 8.99
N ALA A 84 1.10 -1.52 7.73
CA ALA A 84 0.26 -0.47 7.17
C ALA A 84 -1.08 -0.37 7.91
N ASP A 85 -1.69 -1.50 8.26
CA ASP A 85 -2.95 -1.58 9.00
C ASP A 85 -2.86 -1.01 10.43
N THR A 86 -1.65 -0.75 10.94
CA THR A 86 -1.44 -0.11 12.25
C THR A 86 -1.20 1.39 12.14
N ASP A 87 -1.15 1.96 10.95
CA ASP A 87 -0.81 3.37 10.68
C ASP A 87 0.55 3.82 11.26
N ASP A 88 1.44 2.87 11.59
CA ASP A 88 2.75 3.14 12.18
C ASP A 88 3.79 3.47 11.10
N VAL A 89 3.84 4.74 10.71
CA VAL A 89 4.79 5.26 9.71
C VAL A 89 6.24 5.07 10.15
N VAL A 90 6.52 5.08 11.46
CA VAL A 90 7.88 4.87 12.00
C VAL A 90 8.32 3.43 11.79
N LYS A 91 7.47 2.48 12.16
CA LYS A 91 7.72 1.04 11.98
C LYS A 91 7.83 0.69 10.50
N MET A 92 6.93 1.24 9.66
CA MET A 92 6.98 1.08 8.21
C MET A 92 8.31 1.59 7.63
N THR A 93 8.74 2.80 8.03
CA THR A 93 10.00 3.39 7.57
C THR A 93 11.19 2.53 7.97
N LYS A 94 11.26 2.06 9.21
CA LYS A 94 12.32 1.17 9.69
C LYS A 94 12.34 -0.16 8.93
N LYS A 95 11.18 -0.75 8.70
CA LYS A 95 11.07 -2.02 7.97
C LYS A 95 11.56 -1.89 6.53
N ILE A 96 11.22 -0.80 5.86
CA ILE A 96 11.56 -0.58 4.44
C ILE A 96 13.02 -0.12 4.27
N ASN A 97 13.49 0.79 5.12
CA ASN A 97 14.80 1.45 4.94
C ASN A 97 15.90 0.93 5.87
N GLY A 98 15.57 0.08 6.83
CA GLY A 98 16.50 -0.36 7.87
C GLY A 98 16.84 0.73 8.91
N GLY A 99 16.17 1.89 8.89
CA GLY A 99 16.41 3.02 9.78
C GLY A 99 15.45 4.18 9.56
N ASN A 100 15.75 5.35 10.15
CA ASN A 100 14.86 6.50 10.15
C ASN A 100 15.12 7.51 9.01
N ILE A 101 15.97 7.19 8.04
CA ILE A 101 16.28 8.11 6.94
C ILE A 101 15.00 8.47 6.18
N GLY A 102 14.70 9.76 6.08
CA GLY A 102 13.50 10.29 5.42
C GLY A 102 12.20 10.12 6.21
N LEU A 103 12.24 9.78 7.50
CA LEU A 103 11.04 9.59 8.35
C LEU A 103 10.16 10.85 8.39
N GLU A 104 10.74 12.02 8.67
CA GLU A 104 9.99 13.29 8.74
C GLU A 104 9.23 13.58 7.43
N SER A 105 9.90 13.41 6.29
CA SER A 105 9.27 13.60 4.97
C SER A 105 8.11 12.61 4.74
N ARG A 106 8.23 11.35 5.21
CA ARG A 106 7.16 10.36 5.11
C ARG A 106 6.00 10.66 6.03
N GLN A 107 6.28 11.08 7.27
CA GLN A 107 5.24 11.50 8.21
C GLN A 107 4.43 12.69 7.66
N LYS A 108 5.10 13.70 7.10
CA LYS A 108 4.43 14.83 6.46
C LYS A 108 3.58 14.42 5.27
N ARG A 109 4.08 13.51 4.42
CA ARG A 109 3.31 12.99 3.27
C ARG A 109 2.15 12.11 3.71
N TYR A 110 2.36 11.31 4.75
CA TYR A 110 1.33 10.48 5.35
C TYR A 110 0.20 11.36 5.92
N SER A 111 0.52 12.37 6.74
CA SER A 111 -0.47 13.30 7.29
C SER A 111 -1.26 13.97 6.16
N LYS A 112 -0.57 14.45 5.12
CA LYS A 112 -1.26 15.06 3.97
C LYS A 112 -2.15 14.05 3.20
N ALA A 113 -1.71 12.80 3.08
CA ALA A 113 -2.55 11.77 2.45
C ALA A 113 -3.76 11.43 3.33
N MET A 114 -3.59 11.43 4.66
CA MET A 114 -4.69 11.23 5.60
C MET A 114 -5.68 12.40 5.63
N GLU A 115 -5.24 13.62 5.36
CA GLU A 115 -6.15 14.77 5.17
C GLU A 115 -7.03 14.59 3.93
N VAL A 116 -6.52 13.95 2.86
CA VAL A 116 -7.25 13.80 1.60
C VAL A 116 -8.01 12.48 1.54
N PHE A 117 -7.43 11.40 2.07
CA PHE A 117 -7.95 10.03 1.90
C PHE A 117 -8.27 9.33 3.21
N GLY A 118 -7.82 9.84 4.34
CA GLY A 118 -7.87 9.17 5.65
C GLY A 118 -8.92 9.73 6.60
N ASN A 119 -9.41 10.92 6.35
CA ASN A 119 -10.63 11.38 6.99
C ASN A 119 -11.80 10.91 6.12
N PRO A 120 -12.71 10.12 6.66
CA PRO A 120 -14.08 10.28 6.21
C PRO A 120 -14.35 11.75 6.40
N VAL A 121 -14.83 12.42 5.36
CA VAL A 121 -15.16 13.85 5.43
C VAL A 121 -16.01 14.05 6.66
N THR A 122 -15.40 14.50 7.77
CA THR A 122 -16.15 15.17 8.80
C THR A 122 -16.49 16.50 8.15
N LEU A 123 -17.65 16.54 7.51
CA LEU A 123 -18.27 17.81 7.21
C LEU A 123 -18.35 18.52 8.55
N ALA A 124 -17.49 19.52 8.73
CA ALA A 124 -17.64 20.47 9.82
C ALA A 124 -19.09 20.98 9.74
N ASP A 125 -19.72 21.12 10.90
CA ASP A 125 -21.04 21.67 11.09
C ASP A 125 -21.22 22.96 10.26
N ASP A 126 -21.57 22.82 9.01
CA ASP A 126 -22.12 23.88 8.22
C ASP A 126 -23.48 23.39 7.70
N ALA A 127 -24.52 23.83 8.39
CA ALA A 127 -25.91 23.57 8.07
C ALA A 127 -26.24 24.28 6.75
N GLY A 128 -25.79 23.72 5.65
CA GLY A 128 -26.20 24.04 4.29
C GLY A 128 -26.87 22.80 3.71
N ASP A 129 -28.06 23.00 3.23
CA ASP A 129 -28.93 22.06 2.53
C ASP A 129 -28.28 21.78 1.15
N ASP A 130 -27.16 21.03 1.15
CA ASP A 130 -26.47 20.56 -0.05
C ASP A 130 -26.65 19.06 -0.18
N ASP A 131 -27.23 18.64 -1.30
CA ASP A 131 -27.36 17.25 -1.74
C ASP A 131 -26.01 16.54 -1.60
N PHE A 132 -25.91 15.64 -0.61
CA PHE A 132 -24.72 14.83 -0.35
C PHE A 132 -24.55 13.83 -1.50
N ASP A 133 -23.55 14.06 -2.35
CA ASP A 133 -23.27 13.18 -3.50
C ASP A 133 -22.52 11.93 -3.02
N ILE A 134 -23.02 10.75 -3.41
CA ILE A 134 -22.42 9.44 -3.13
C ILE A 134 -20.96 9.37 -3.63
N ASP A 135 -20.65 10.14 -4.68
CA ASP A 135 -19.31 10.20 -5.25
C ASP A 135 -18.27 10.88 -4.32
N ASP A 136 -18.73 11.63 -3.30
CA ASP A 136 -17.89 12.26 -2.28
C ASP A 136 -17.54 11.29 -1.14
N ILE A 137 -18.23 10.14 -1.02
CA ILE A 137 -17.87 9.10 -0.06
C ILE A 137 -16.65 8.33 -0.61
N GLY A 138 -15.50 8.58 -0.06
CA GLY A 138 -14.29 7.83 -0.39
C GLY A 138 -14.41 6.33 -0.05
N VAL A 139 -13.34 5.57 -0.24
CA VAL A 139 -13.28 4.15 0.11
C VAL A 139 -13.40 3.94 1.62
N LEU A 140 -14.44 3.22 2.07
CA LEU A 140 -14.66 2.88 3.47
C LEU A 140 -14.15 1.47 3.78
N ARG A 141 -13.40 1.33 4.87
CA ARG A 141 -12.83 0.06 5.32
C ARG A 141 -12.66 0.06 6.84
N LYS A 142 -12.32 -1.08 7.39
CA LYS A 142 -12.04 -1.20 8.84
C LYS A 142 -11.10 -0.12 9.33
N GLY A 143 -11.54 0.62 10.35
CA GLY A 143 -10.87 1.80 10.90
C GLY A 143 -11.41 3.13 10.39
N SER A 144 -12.17 3.17 9.29
CA SER A 144 -12.87 4.37 8.82
C SER A 144 -13.90 4.86 9.85
N ARG A 145 -14.12 6.17 9.90
CA ARG A 145 -15.08 6.81 10.83
C ARG A 145 -15.80 7.94 10.13
N GLY A 146 -16.98 8.33 10.63
CA GLY A 146 -17.72 9.52 10.20
C GLY A 146 -19.04 9.22 9.53
N GLU A 147 -19.64 10.22 8.90
CA GLU A 147 -21.00 10.17 8.34
C GLU A 147 -21.14 9.13 7.22
N GLY A 148 -20.17 9.02 6.29
CA GLY A 148 -20.19 8.02 5.25
C GLY A 148 -20.23 6.58 5.81
N VAL A 149 -19.58 6.32 6.98
CA VAL A 149 -19.68 5.03 7.67
C VAL A 149 -21.07 4.85 8.25
N LYS A 150 -21.68 5.86 8.84
CA LYS A 150 -23.05 5.79 9.36
C LYS A 150 -24.05 5.47 8.25
N MET A 151 -24.00 6.20 7.14
CA MET A 151 -24.87 5.95 5.98
C MET A 151 -24.75 4.50 5.50
N MET A 152 -23.51 4.00 5.38
CA MET A 152 -23.27 2.61 5.01
C MET A 152 -23.82 1.64 6.05
N GLN A 153 -23.65 1.90 7.35
CA GLN A 153 -24.18 1.06 8.44
C GLN A 153 -25.71 1.06 8.43
N GLU A 154 -26.36 2.18 8.20
CA GLU A 154 -27.81 2.32 8.03
C GLU A 154 -28.31 1.50 6.85
N ALA A 155 -27.66 1.60 5.69
CA ALA A 155 -28.00 0.82 4.51
C ALA A 155 -27.77 -0.69 4.71
N LEU A 156 -26.78 -1.07 5.52
CA LEU A 156 -26.56 -2.46 5.94
C LEU A 156 -27.55 -2.95 7.02
N GLY A 157 -28.38 -2.05 7.56
CA GLY A 157 -29.35 -2.39 8.61
C GLY A 157 -28.74 -2.72 9.96
N ILE A 158 -27.54 -2.18 10.27
CA ILE A 158 -26.84 -2.38 11.55
C ILE A 158 -26.78 -1.08 12.36
N GLY A 159 -26.31 -1.16 13.62
CA GLY A 159 -26.15 0.02 14.45
C GLY A 159 -25.17 1.03 13.82
N ALA A 160 -25.64 2.25 13.58
CA ALA A 160 -24.91 3.31 12.87
C ALA A 160 -24.17 4.19 13.88
N ASP A 161 -23.05 3.71 14.39
CA ASP A 161 -22.18 4.43 15.33
C ASP A 161 -21.09 5.29 14.61
N GLY A 162 -21.03 5.20 13.28
CA GLY A 162 -20.05 5.91 12.47
C GLY A 162 -18.62 5.37 12.63
N VAL A 163 -18.46 4.16 13.18
CA VAL A 163 -17.15 3.53 13.34
C VAL A 163 -17.13 2.20 12.58
N PHE A 164 -16.29 2.10 11.57
CA PHE A 164 -16.11 0.86 10.83
C PHE A 164 -15.28 -0.14 11.64
N GLY A 165 -15.99 -0.86 12.53
CA GLY A 165 -15.42 -1.89 13.38
C GLY A 165 -15.52 -3.29 12.77
N PRO A 166 -15.12 -4.35 13.54
CA PRO A 166 -15.24 -5.74 13.08
C PRO A 166 -16.69 -6.17 12.79
N GLY A 167 -17.67 -5.59 13.48
CA GLY A 167 -19.11 -5.84 13.23
C GLY A 167 -19.55 -5.30 11.87
N THR A 168 -19.13 -4.08 11.55
CA THR A 168 -19.40 -3.44 10.26
C THR A 168 -18.72 -4.19 9.10
N GLU A 169 -17.46 -4.61 9.29
CA GLU A 169 -16.73 -5.40 8.30
C GLU A 169 -17.44 -6.72 7.98
N ARG A 170 -17.92 -7.42 9.01
CA ARG A 170 -18.67 -8.67 8.82
C ARG A 170 -19.98 -8.45 8.07
N ALA A 171 -20.77 -7.46 8.48
CA ALA A 171 -22.02 -7.12 7.81
C ALA A 171 -21.83 -6.75 6.35
N LEU A 172 -20.78 -5.96 6.05
CA LEU A 172 -20.44 -5.61 4.67
C LEU A 172 -20.05 -6.84 3.84
N LYS A 173 -19.24 -7.74 4.37
CA LYS A 173 -18.87 -8.99 3.69
C LYS A 173 -20.07 -9.89 3.41
N GLU A 174 -20.97 -10.02 4.37
CA GLU A 174 -22.23 -10.77 4.19
C GLU A 174 -23.09 -10.15 3.09
N TRP A 175 -23.21 -8.81 3.08
CA TRP A 175 -23.93 -8.07 2.04
C TRP A 175 -23.26 -8.22 0.66
N GLN A 176 -21.94 -8.03 0.56
CA GLN A 176 -21.19 -8.23 -0.68
C GLN A 176 -21.39 -9.64 -1.24
N SER A 177 -21.36 -10.66 -0.39
CA SER A 177 -21.64 -12.05 -0.77
C SER A 177 -23.05 -12.21 -1.34
N SER A 178 -24.05 -11.58 -0.71
CA SER A 178 -25.46 -11.66 -1.15
C SER A 178 -25.70 -10.99 -2.51
N LYS A 179 -24.86 -10.01 -2.85
CA LYS A 179 -24.92 -9.26 -4.12
C LYS A 179 -23.97 -9.82 -5.20
N GLY A 180 -23.21 -10.88 -4.90
CA GLY A 180 -22.25 -11.46 -5.84
C GLY A 180 -21.05 -10.56 -6.13
N LEU A 181 -20.76 -9.61 -5.23
CA LEU A 181 -19.59 -8.73 -5.31
C LEU A 181 -18.35 -9.40 -4.71
N SER A 182 -17.20 -8.78 -4.91
CA SER A 182 -15.95 -9.19 -4.24
C SER A 182 -16.10 -9.06 -2.73
N VAL A 183 -15.91 -10.16 -1.98
CA VAL A 183 -16.11 -10.22 -0.51
C VAL A 183 -14.81 -9.83 0.19
N ASP A 184 -14.39 -8.58 0.02
CA ASP A 184 -13.14 -8.05 0.58
C ASP A 184 -13.34 -7.24 1.87
N GLY A 185 -14.60 -6.85 2.17
CA GLY A 185 -14.92 -6.00 3.32
C GLY A 185 -14.51 -4.55 3.12
N ILE A 186 -14.38 -4.10 1.87
CA ILE A 186 -14.05 -2.73 1.49
C ILE A 186 -15.24 -2.17 0.69
N ALA A 187 -15.77 -1.04 1.13
CA ALA A 187 -16.81 -0.32 0.41
C ALA A 187 -16.18 0.76 -0.46
N GLY A 188 -15.81 0.39 -1.68
CA GLY A 188 -15.39 1.30 -2.74
C GLY A 188 -16.58 1.85 -3.54
N PRO A 189 -16.34 2.69 -4.58
CA PRO A 189 -17.41 3.32 -5.36
C PRO A 189 -18.46 2.34 -5.91
N ALA A 190 -18.04 1.20 -6.43
CA ALA A 190 -18.95 0.16 -6.94
C ALA A 190 -19.82 -0.45 -5.81
N THR A 191 -19.24 -0.71 -4.63
CA THR A 191 -19.95 -1.24 -3.47
C THR A 191 -20.91 -0.20 -2.89
N LEU A 192 -20.45 1.05 -2.77
CA LEU A 192 -21.28 2.15 -2.25
C LEU A 192 -22.40 2.51 -3.20
N GLY A 193 -22.15 2.55 -4.50
CA GLY A 193 -23.18 2.80 -5.51
C GLY A 193 -24.29 1.74 -5.50
N GLU A 194 -23.96 0.45 -5.28
CA GLU A 194 -24.94 -0.64 -5.18
C GLU A 194 -25.68 -0.66 -3.83
N LEU A 195 -25.03 -0.17 -2.76
CA LEU A 195 -25.57 -0.20 -1.40
C LEU A 195 -26.46 1.00 -1.10
N LEU A 196 -26.11 2.17 -1.61
CA LEU A 196 -26.74 3.46 -1.30
C LEU A 196 -27.63 3.99 -2.45
N GLY A 197 -27.47 3.47 -3.68
CA GLY A 197 -28.27 3.81 -4.86
C GLY A 197 -29.53 3.00 -4.90
#